data_fe14e79db81453ea69aa241aa0d80f1d
#
_entry.id   fe14e79db81453ea69aa241aa0d80f1d
#
_cell.length_a   1.000
_cell.length_b   1.000
_cell.length_c   1.000
_cell.angle_alpha   90.00
_cell.angle_beta   90.00
_cell.angle_gamma   90.00
#
_symmetry.space_group_name_H-M   'P 1'
#
loop_
_entity.id
_entity.type
_entity.pdbx_description
1 polymer ?
#
loop_
_entity_poly.entity_id
_entity_poly.type
_entity_poly.pdbx_seq_one_letter_code
_entity_poly.pdbx_strand_id
1 'polypeptide(L)'
;MDNLKKRNIFFNDLNFILDCCNSFRLYLALCNDDSFIQESHNVILNEYNDRVQWLSFPSDNRSLFSFVENNIDSSKVTIVCGLKDNVDIDHVLATMNVIRETFYKFNLPIILWVDKSIMSKFIRIAPDFYNCTGTINLE
;
A
#
# COMPACT_ATOMS: atom_id res chain seq x y z
N MET A 1 -7.96 -12.31 -14.09
CA MET A 1 -9.11 -11.49 -13.61
C MET A 1 -9.29 -10.32 -14.56
N ASP A 2 -10.50 -10.06 -15.03
CA ASP A 2 -10.74 -8.93 -15.94
C ASP A 2 -10.76 -7.58 -15.20
N ASN A 3 -10.64 -6.49 -15.96
CA ASN A 3 -10.53 -5.15 -15.39
C ASN A 3 -11.77 -4.71 -14.60
N LEU A 4 -12.95 -5.10 -15.06
CA LEU A 4 -14.19 -4.73 -14.36
C LEU A 4 -14.25 -5.39 -12.98
N LYS A 5 -13.87 -6.65 -12.89
CA LYS A 5 -13.84 -7.39 -11.63
C LYS A 5 -12.78 -6.81 -10.67
N LYS A 6 -11.58 -6.51 -11.17
CA LYS A 6 -10.53 -5.84 -10.38
C LYS A 6 -11.02 -4.51 -9.84
N ARG A 7 -11.65 -3.72 -10.69
CA ARG A 7 -12.17 -2.40 -10.32
C ARG A 7 -13.22 -2.50 -9.23
N ASN A 8 -14.15 -3.44 -9.36
CA ASN A 8 -15.19 -3.63 -8.36
C ASN A 8 -14.61 -4.07 -7.02
N ILE A 9 -13.67 -5.02 -7.01
CA ILE A 9 -13.04 -5.48 -5.79
C ILE A 9 -12.25 -4.35 -5.12
N PHE A 10 -11.39 -3.67 -5.88
CA PHE A 10 -10.51 -2.66 -5.31
C PHE A 10 -11.31 -1.49 -4.73
N PHE A 11 -12.23 -0.93 -5.48
CA PHE A 11 -12.97 0.25 -5.03
C PHE A 11 -14.03 -0.07 -3.97
N ASN A 12 -14.60 -1.26 -3.97
CA ASN A 12 -15.44 -1.70 -2.86
C ASN A 12 -14.64 -1.79 -1.56
N ASP A 13 -13.45 -2.38 -1.60
CA ASP A 13 -12.57 -2.47 -0.44
C ASP A 13 -12.07 -1.09 0.00
N LEU A 14 -11.70 -0.24 -0.95
CA LEU A 14 -11.27 1.13 -0.64
C LEU A 14 -12.38 1.91 0.05
N ASN A 15 -13.61 1.86 -0.46
CA ASN A 15 -14.74 2.53 0.16
C ASN A 15 -15.02 2.01 1.57
N PHE A 16 -14.92 0.69 1.77
CA PHE A 16 -15.04 0.10 3.11
C PHE A 16 -13.96 0.64 4.05
N ILE A 17 -12.70 0.68 3.60
CA ILE A 17 -11.58 1.20 4.37
C ILE A 17 -11.83 2.66 4.75
N LEU A 18 -12.27 3.48 3.79
CA LEU A 18 -12.53 4.90 4.03
C LEU A 18 -13.67 5.13 5.03
N ASP A 19 -14.69 4.29 5.00
CA ASP A 19 -15.87 4.49 5.82
C ASP A 19 -15.77 3.87 7.23
N CYS A 20 -14.95 2.83 7.38
CA CYS A 20 -14.94 2.01 8.60
C CYS A 20 -13.62 2.04 9.36
N CYS A 21 -12.50 2.45 8.75
CA CYS A 21 -11.19 2.39 9.38
C CYS A 21 -10.74 3.77 9.82
N ASN A 22 -10.50 3.93 11.13
CA ASN A 22 -10.08 5.19 11.73
C ASN A 22 -8.77 5.06 12.54
N SER A 23 -8.01 3.99 12.29
CA SER A 23 -6.72 3.74 12.91
C SER A 23 -5.78 3.11 11.88
N PHE A 24 -4.49 3.00 12.23
CA PHE A 24 -3.53 2.39 11.32
C PHE A 24 -3.84 0.93 11.08
N ARG A 25 -3.80 0.54 9.82
CA ARG A 25 -3.68 -0.83 9.36
C ARG A 25 -2.97 -0.82 8.01
N LEU A 26 -2.11 -1.82 7.79
CA LEU A 26 -1.45 -2.00 6.50
C LEU A 26 -2.26 -2.99 5.65
N TYR A 27 -2.55 -2.58 4.42
CA TYR A 27 -3.17 -3.44 3.41
C TYR A 27 -2.20 -3.64 2.26
N LEU A 28 -2.11 -4.87 1.77
CA LEU A 28 -1.34 -5.20 0.58
C LEU A 28 -2.31 -5.42 -0.58
N ALA A 29 -2.24 -4.58 -1.59
CA ALA A 29 -3.05 -4.73 -2.81
C ALA A 29 -2.22 -5.51 -3.83
N LEU A 30 -2.55 -6.78 -4.01
CA LEU A 30 -1.82 -7.67 -4.91
C LEU A 30 -2.33 -7.51 -6.34
N CYS A 31 -1.50 -6.94 -7.19
CA CYS A 31 -1.82 -6.71 -8.59
C CYS A 31 -0.54 -6.75 -9.44
N ASN A 32 -0.55 -7.59 -10.48
CA ASN A 32 0.57 -7.68 -11.44
C ASN A 32 0.36 -6.78 -12.67
N ASP A 33 -0.76 -6.10 -12.76
CA ASP A 33 -1.16 -5.31 -13.93
C ASP A 33 -0.90 -3.83 -13.70
N ASP A 34 0.23 -3.33 -14.24
CA ASP A 34 0.61 -1.93 -14.11
C ASP A 34 -0.40 -0.97 -14.75
N SER A 35 -1.05 -1.39 -15.83
CA SER A 35 -2.03 -0.52 -16.46
C SER A 35 -3.27 -0.33 -15.58
N PHE A 36 -3.67 -1.38 -14.85
CA PHE A 36 -4.76 -1.25 -13.87
C PHE A 36 -4.37 -0.32 -12.71
N ILE A 37 -3.14 -0.44 -12.21
CA ILE A 37 -2.65 0.45 -11.14
C ILE A 37 -2.69 1.91 -11.62
N GLN A 38 -2.27 2.17 -12.86
CA GLN A 38 -2.28 3.52 -13.42
C GLN A 38 -3.72 4.05 -13.61
N GLU A 39 -4.63 3.21 -14.08
CA GLU A 39 -6.05 3.57 -14.18
C GLU A 39 -6.64 3.90 -12.81
N SER A 40 -6.30 3.10 -11.80
CA SER A 40 -6.74 3.34 -10.41
C SER A 40 -6.22 4.67 -9.89
N HIS A 41 -4.97 5.02 -10.20
CA HIS A 41 -4.40 6.31 -9.83
C HIS A 41 -5.23 7.47 -10.42
N ASN A 42 -5.60 7.36 -11.68
CA ASN A 42 -6.42 8.40 -12.34
C ASN A 42 -7.79 8.55 -11.67
N VAL A 43 -8.45 7.44 -11.36
CA VAL A 43 -9.74 7.46 -10.65
C VAL A 43 -9.61 8.11 -9.27
N ILE A 44 -8.55 7.78 -8.54
CA ILE A 44 -8.31 8.33 -7.21
C ILE A 44 -8.07 9.84 -7.28
N LEU A 45 -7.27 10.30 -8.22
CA LEU A 45 -7.04 11.74 -8.41
C LEU A 45 -8.31 12.50 -8.74
N ASN A 46 -9.23 11.90 -9.49
CA ASN A 46 -10.46 12.56 -9.93
C ASN A 46 -11.60 12.47 -8.92
N GLU A 47 -11.72 11.34 -8.20
CA GLU A 47 -12.91 11.05 -7.38
C GLU A 47 -12.63 10.96 -5.88
N TYR A 48 -11.37 10.79 -5.46
CA TYR A 48 -11.02 10.51 -4.07
C TYR A 48 -9.95 11.45 -3.50
N ASN A 49 -9.54 12.49 -4.23
CA ASN A 49 -8.35 13.26 -3.84
C ASN A 49 -8.49 14.01 -2.50
N ASP A 50 -9.70 14.21 -2.02
CA ASP A 50 -9.97 14.81 -0.70
C ASP A 50 -9.86 13.81 0.46
N ARG A 51 -9.90 12.51 0.18
CA ARG A 51 -9.86 11.44 1.20
C ARG A 51 -8.68 10.48 1.06
N VAL A 52 -8.01 10.46 -0.08
CA VAL A 52 -6.93 9.52 -0.40
C VAL A 52 -5.72 10.28 -0.94
N GLN A 53 -4.55 9.94 -0.42
CA GLN A 53 -3.26 10.42 -0.90
C GLN A 53 -2.53 9.30 -1.63
N TRP A 54 -1.96 9.61 -2.79
CA TRP A 54 -1.16 8.66 -3.57
C TRP A 54 0.30 9.08 -3.53
N LEU A 55 1.18 8.17 -3.08
CA LEU A 55 2.62 8.38 -3.02
C LEU A 55 3.36 7.37 -3.87
N SER A 56 4.42 7.82 -4.54
CA SER A 56 5.33 6.95 -5.30
C SER A 56 6.62 6.77 -4.50
N PHE A 57 6.91 5.54 -4.07
CA PHE A 57 8.10 5.24 -3.30
C PHE A 57 9.32 5.29 -4.22
N PRO A 58 10.33 6.13 -3.92
CA PRO A 58 11.51 6.25 -4.77
C PRO A 58 12.30 4.95 -4.85
N SER A 59 12.86 4.67 -6.03
CA SER A 59 13.59 3.42 -6.29
C SER A 59 14.86 3.26 -5.45
N ASP A 60 15.45 4.35 -4.99
CA ASP A 60 16.67 4.37 -4.18
C ASP A 60 16.42 4.61 -2.68
N ASN A 61 15.17 4.77 -2.27
CA ASN A 61 14.83 5.01 -0.86
C ASN A 61 14.88 3.68 -0.09
N ARG A 62 15.52 3.69 1.09
CA ARG A 62 15.74 2.50 1.91
C ARG A 62 14.79 2.38 3.10
N SER A 63 13.95 3.38 3.34
CA SER A 63 13.03 3.38 4.47
C SER A 63 11.63 3.83 4.05
N LEU A 64 10.71 2.87 3.97
CA LEU A 64 9.31 3.19 3.69
C LEU A 64 8.70 4.00 4.82
N PHE A 65 9.03 3.68 6.07
CA PHE A 65 8.51 4.42 7.22
C PHE A 65 8.87 5.92 7.15
N SER A 66 10.15 6.23 6.96
CA SER A 66 10.61 7.62 6.90
C SER A 66 10.01 8.36 5.69
N PHE A 67 9.90 7.66 4.56
CA PHE A 67 9.29 8.25 3.37
C PHE A 67 7.82 8.63 3.62
N VAL A 68 7.05 7.71 4.20
CA VAL A 68 5.64 7.98 4.51
C VAL A 68 5.54 9.08 5.56
N GLU A 69 6.32 9.00 6.63
CA GLU A 69 6.29 10.00 7.70
C GLU A 69 6.52 11.41 7.17
N ASN A 70 7.46 11.58 6.23
CA ASN A 70 7.82 12.88 5.67
C ASN A 70 6.82 13.40 4.63
N ASN A 71 5.94 12.56 4.11
CA ASN A 71 5.06 12.92 3.00
C ASN A 71 3.57 12.74 3.31
N ILE A 72 3.22 12.14 4.43
CA ILE A 72 1.83 11.80 4.74
C ILE A 72 0.99 13.05 5.03
N ASP A 73 -0.23 13.06 4.50
CA ASP A 73 -1.33 13.89 4.97
C ASP A 73 -2.13 13.06 5.97
N SER A 74 -2.06 13.41 7.25
CA SER A 74 -2.66 12.63 8.33
C SER A 74 -4.19 12.57 8.30
N SER A 75 -4.83 13.38 7.44
CA SER A 75 -6.28 13.38 7.26
C SER A 75 -6.74 12.44 6.14
N LYS A 76 -5.80 11.77 5.44
CA LYS A 76 -6.10 10.94 4.26
C LYS A 76 -5.55 9.53 4.42
N VAL A 77 -6.27 8.57 3.85
CA VAL A 77 -5.74 7.22 3.63
C VAL A 77 -4.63 7.32 2.57
N THR A 78 -3.50 6.67 2.81
CA THR A 78 -2.34 6.73 1.92
C THR A 78 -2.23 5.45 1.09
N ILE A 79 -2.09 5.60 -0.22
CA ILE A 79 -1.77 4.51 -1.14
C ILE A 79 -0.35 4.73 -1.65
N VAL A 80 0.48 3.68 -1.62
CA VAL A 80 1.89 3.76 -2.06
C VAL A 80 2.12 2.78 -3.20
N CYS A 81 2.69 3.27 -4.29
CA CYS A 81 3.16 2.45 -5.41
C CYS A 81 4.70 2.51 -5.49
N GLY A 82 5.29 1.70 -6.36
CA GLY A 82 6.72 1.76 -6.67
C GLY A 82 7.60 0.80 -5.90
N LEU A 83 7.06 -0.04 -5.01
CA LEU A 83 7.89 -0.98 -4.25
C LEU A 83 8.63 -1.96 -5.15
N LYS A 84 8.01 -2.42 -6.23
CA LYS A 84 8.61 -3.41 -7.14
C LYS A 84 9.85 -2.89 -7.86
N ASP A 85 9.99 -1.57 -8.02
CA ASP A 85 11.12 -0.95 -8.70
C ASP A 85 12.22 -0.51 -7.73
N ASN A 86 12.04 -0.74 -6.43
CA ASN A 86 13.03 -0.36 -5.44
C ASN A 86 14.25 -1.28 -5.50
N VAL A 87 15.45 -0.69 -5.58
CA VAL A 87 16.71 -1.44 -5.75
C VAL A 87 17.15 -2.15 -4.47
N ASP A 88 16.57 -1.82 -3.33
CA ASP A 88 16.95 -2.35 -2.03
C ASP A 88 15.76 -2.90 -1.25
N ILE A 89 14.81 -3.48 -1.96
CA ILE A 89 13.52 -3.89 -1.40
C ILE A 89 13.67 -4.87 -0.23
N ASP A 90 14.65 -5.77 -0.29
CA ASP A 90 14.84 -6.73 0.81
C ASP A 90 15.19 -6.01 2.11
N HIS A 91 16.05 -5.00 2.05
CA HIS A 91 16.37 -4.17 3.21
C HIS A 91 15.15 -3.38 3.70
N VAL A 92 14.39 -2.80 2.76
CA VAL A 92 13.16 -2.05 3.10
C VAL A 92 12.20 -2.94 3.88
N LEU A 93 11.95 -4.15 3.41
CA LEU A 93 11.02 -5.09 4.06
C LEU A 93 11.56 -5.57 5.42
N ALA A 94 12.86 -5.88 5.51
CA ALA A 94 13.47 -6.30 6.76
C ALA A 94 13.37 -5.19 7.83
N THR A 95 13.63 -3.95 7.45
CA THR A 95 13.52 -2.81 8.34
C THR A 95 12.07 -2.61 8.80
N MET A 96 11.10 -2.72 7.89
CA MET A 96 9.68 -2.64 8.23
C MET A 96 9.30 -3.66 9.31
N ASN A 97 9.79 -4.90 9.18
CA ASN A 97 9.49 -5.96 10.15
C ASN A 97 10.02 -5.64 11.54
N VAL A 98 11.23 -5.08 11.61
CA VAL A 98 11.87 -4.72 12.89
C VAL A 98 11.12 -3.58 13.58
N ILE A 99 10.68 -2.57 12.82
CA ILE A 99 10.05 -1.36 13.37
C ILE A 99 8.53 -1.35 13.21
N ARG A 100 7.90 -2.50 12.99
CA ARG A 100 6.47 -2.57 12.65
C ARG A 100 5.56 -1.84 13.63
N GLU A 101 5.89 -1.86 14.91
CA GLU A 101 5.09 -1.19 15.94
C GLU A 101 5.13 0.33 15.79
N THR A 102 6.20 0.88 15.24
CA THR A 102 6.32 2.32 15.02
C THR A 102 5.30 2.83 14.00
N PHE A 103 4.86 1.97 13.07
CA PHE A 103 3.84 2.33 12.09
C PHE A 103 2.49 2.68 12.74
N TYR A 104 2.22 2.19 13.95
CA TYR A 104 0.95 2.47 14.63
C TYR A 104 0.81 3.92 15.09
N LYS A 105 1.86 4.73 14.97
CA LYS A 105 1.73 6.18 15.17
C LYS A 105 0.94 6.86 14.04
N PHE A 106 0.83 6.22 12.87
CA PHE A 106 -0.04 6.73 11.81
C PHE A 106 -1.51 6.49 12.21
N ASN A 107 -2.36 7.44 11.87
CA ASN A 107 -3.75 7.43 12.34
C ASN A 107 -4.72 6.75 11.38
N LEU A 108 -4.30 6.52 10.14
CA LEU A 108 -5.15 5.97 9.09
C LEU A 108 -4.44 4.83 8.36
N PRO A 109 -5.20 3.99 7.66
CA PRO A 109 -4.63 2.89 6.89
C PRO A 109 -3.67 3.34 5.80
N ILE A 110 -2.72 2.45 5.50
CA ILE A 110 -1.82 2.56 4.35
C ILE A 110 -2.05 1.34 3.47
N ILE A 111 -2.20 1.57 2.16
CA ILE A 111 -2.36 0.52 1.16
C ILE A 111 -1.10 0.52 0.30
N LEU A 112 -0.42 -0.64 0.21
CA LEU A 112 0.76 -0.82 -0.64
C LEU A 112 0.39 -1.64 -1.86
N TRP A 113 0.67 -1.13 -3.06
CA TRP A 113 0.63 -1.95 -4.26
C TRP A 113 1.81 -2.91 -4.25
N VAL A 114 1.53 -4.20 -4.40
CA VAL A 114 2.55 -5.25 -4.47
C VAL A 114 2.22 -6.18 -5.64
N ASP A 115 3.26 -6.66 -6.32
CA ASP A 115 3.12 -7.77 -7.27
C ASP A 115 3.39 -9.10 -6.57
N LYS A 116 3.31 -10.21 -7.31
CA LYS A 116 3.59 -11.54 -6.75
C LYS A 116 4.98 -11.65 -6.15
N SER A 117 5.99 -11.07 -6.80
CA SER A 117 7.38 -11.12 -6.33
C SER A 117 7.52 -10.41 -5.00
N ILE A 118 6.98 -9.20 -4.88
CA ILE A 118 7.02 -8.43 -3.63
C ILE A 118 6.20 -9.11 -2.55
N MET A 119 5.03 -9.66 -2.88
CA MET A 119 4.22 -10.39 -1.91
C MET A 119 4.98 -11.57 -1.31
N SER A 120 5.66 -12.36 -2.16
CA SER A 120 6.47 -13.49 -1.69
C SER A 120 7.61 -13.05 -0.79
N LYS A 121 8.28 -11.96 -1.15
CA LYS A 121 9.33 -11.37 -0.32
C LYS A 121 8.78 -10.86 1.01
N PHE A 122 7.62 -10.22 1.00
CA PHE A 122 6.99 -9.69 2.22
C PHE A 122 6.72 -10.83 3.21
N ILE A 123 6.14 -11.92 2.74
CA ILE A 123 5.85 -13.10 3.58
C ILE A 123 7.15 -13.68 4.18
N ARG A 124 8.21 -13.76 3.38
CA ARG A 124 9.47 -14.37 3.79
C ARG A 124 10.32 -13.46 4.67
N ILE A 125 10.40 -12.17 4.34
CA ILE A 125 11.34 -11.23 4.98
C ILE A 125 10.69 -10.47 6.13
N ALA A 126 9.40 -10.18 6.03
CA ALA A 126 8.66 -9.45 7.04
C ALA A 126 7.45 -10.24 7.56
N PRO A 127 7.67 -11.48 8.07
CA PRO A 127 6.55 -12.34 8.46
C PRO A 127 5.71 -11.79 9.60
N ASP A 128 6.33 -11.13 10.56
CA ASP A 128 5.61 -10.58 11.71
C ASP A 128 4.71 -9.43 11.29
N PHE A 129 5.21 -8.56 10.40
CA PHE A 129 4.37 -7.48 9.86
C PHE A 129 3.27 -8.06 8.98
N TYR A 130 3.61 -9.03 8.13
CA TYR A 130 2.64 -9.67 7.24
C TYR A 130 1.45 -10.24 7.99
N ASN A 131 1.68 -10.85 9.15
CA ASN A 131 0.61 -11.43 9.99
C ASN A 131 -0.39 -10.37 10.49
N CYS A 132 -0.03 -9.10 10.45
CA CYS A 132 -0.88 -7.99 10.88
C CYS A 132 -1.50 -7.22 9.70
N THR A 133 -1.30 -7.67 8.46
CA THR A 133 -1.81 -6.99 7.26
C THR A 133 -3.16 -7.55 6.81
N GLY A 134 -3.92 -6.73 6.07
CA GLY A 134 -5.01 -7.19 5.23
C GLY A 134 -4.54 -7.32 3.78
N THR A 135 -5.22 -8.12 2.98
CA THR A 135 -4.90 -8.31 1.56
C THR A 135 -6.10 -7.96 0.69
N ILE A 136 -5.85 -7.18 -0.35
CA ILE A 136 -6.80 -6.93 -1.44
C ILE A 136 -6.25 -7.70 -2.64
N ASN A 137 -6.88 -8.82 -2.98
CA ASN A 137 -6.36 -9.70 -4.02
C ASN A 137 -7.03 -9.41 -5.36
N LEU A 138 -6.22 -8.91 -6.30
CA LEU A 138 -6.66 -8.56 -7.66
C LEU A 138 -6.05 -9.49 -8.73
N GLU A 139 -5.64 -10.70 -8.33
CA GLU A 139 -5.07 -11.69 -9.24
C GLU A 139 -5.85 -12.99 -9.33
#